data_b59b7baefc90b7ce481398b9b03d9c25
#
_entry.id   b59b7baefc90b7ce481398b9b03d9c25
#
_cell.length_a   1.000
_cell.length_b   1.000
_cell.length_c   1.000
_cell.angle_alpha   90.00
_cell.angle_beta   90.00
_cell.angle_gamma   90.00
#
_symmetry.space_group_name_H-M   'P 1'
#
loop_
_entity.id
_entity.type
_entity.pdbx_description
1 polymer ?
#
loop_
_entity_poly.entity_id
_entity_poly.type
_entity_poly.pdbx_seq_one_letter_code
_entity_poly.pdbx_strand_id
1 'polypeptide(L)'
;MISPNSLQISKNWWIQFPYHLRLITKIRFFAAFGAGGVIYLTSLIFNNLGLTATDIGLGFTISAIIGTLTRLFTGNYLNKSGKIQFPIITSSILSIAASLCLIFSRDTFLYIIGQSLVGGAAGIYLSLIHI
;
A
#
# COMPACT_ATOMS: atom_id res chain seq x y z
N MET A 1 31.88 22.63 2.29
CA MET A 1 31.21 23.92 2.00
C MET A 1 30.21 23.70 0.88
N ILE A 2 28.91 23.68 1.18
CA ILE A 2 27.85 23.51 0.17
C ILE A 2 27.63 24.88 -0.47
N SER A 3 27.81 24.97 -1.79
CA SER A 3 27.66 26.21 -2.54
C SER A 3 26.21 26.74 -2.39
N PRO A 4 26.01 28.05 -2.15
CA PRO A 4 24.67 28.64 -2.06
C PRO A 4 23.82 28.45 -3.34
N ASN A 5 24.46 28.23 -4.49
CA ASN A 5 23.80 27.91 -5.74
C ASN A 5 23.10 26.53 -5.75
N SER A 6 23.62 25.54 -5.01
CA SER A 6 23.03 24.20 -4.97
C SER A 6 21.66 24.18 -4.26
N LEU A 7 21.49 25.01 -3.24
CA LEU A 7 20.22 25.15 -2.52
C LEU A 7 19.17 25.91 -3.33
N GLN A 8 19.59 26.86 -4.16
CA GLN A 8 18.69 27.62 -5.03
C GLN A 8 18.21 26.77 -6.23
N ILE A 9 19.08 25.94 -6.78
CA ILE A 9 18.72 24.96 -7.83
C ILE A 9 17.70 23.94 -7.28
N SER A 10 17.90 23.46 -6.05
CA SER A 10 16.99 22.52 -5.39
C SER A 10 15.59 23.11 -5.15
N LYS A 11 15.49 24.39 -4.76
CA LYS A 11 14.22 25.10 -4.59
C LYS A 11 13.48 25.29 -5.92
N ASN A 12 14.20 25.64 -6.97
CA ASN A 12 13.62 25.86 -8.30
C ASN A 12 13.16 24.55 -8.95
N TRP A 13 13.87 23.44 -8.71
CA TRP A 13 13.50 22.12 -9.23
C TRP A 13 12.13 21.65 -8.72
N TRP A 14 11.85 21.81 -7.43
CA TRP A 14 10.55 21.41 -6.85
C TRP A 14 9.38 22.29 -7.34
N ILE A 15 9.63 23.56 -7.61
CA ILE A 15 8.61 24.50 -8.10
C ILE A 15 8.23 24.23 -9.56
N GLN A 16 9.13 23.63 -10.35
CA GLN A 16 8.89 23.28 -11.75
C GLN A 16 7.85 22.15 -11.94
N PHE A 17 7.60 21.35 -10.90
CA PHE A 17 6.58 20.32 -11.00
C PHE A 17 5.16 20.91 -10.94
N PRO A 18 4.23 20.40 -11.79
CA PRO A 18 2.83 20.76 -11.73
C PRO A 18 2.27 20.61 -10.31
N TYR A 19 1.37 21.50 -9.91
CA TYR A 19 0.78 21.50 -8.57
C TYR A 19 0.24 20.11 -8.17
N HIS A 20 -0.47 19.44 -9.08
CA HIS A 20 -1.02 18.10 -8.85
C HIS A 20 0.06 17.07 -8.53
N LEU A 21 1.19 17.11 -9.22
CA LEU A 21 2.30 16.18 -8.98
C LEU A 21 2.91 16.40 -7.60
N ARG A 22 3.10 17.66 -7.20
CA ARG A 22 3.59 18.01 -5.86
C ARG A 22 2.64 17.54 -4.75
N LEU A 23 1.33 17.68 -4.97
CA LEU A 23 0.32 17.23 -4.03
C LEU A 23 0.34 15.71 -3.88
N ILE A 24 0.34 14.99 -5.00
CA ILE A 24 0.41 13.51 -5.03
C ILE A 24 1.68 13.02 -4.34
N THR A 25 2.83 13.64 -4.60
CA THR A 25 4.09 13.25 -3.97
C THR A 25 4.05 13.43 -2.44
N LYS A 26 3.48 14.54 -1.95
CA LYS A 26 3.30 14.75 -0.50
C LYS A 26 2.38 13.70 0.12
N ILE A 27 1.22 13.47 -0.49
CA ILE A 27 0.26 12.45 -0.01
C ILE A 27 0.94 11.08 0.03
N ARG A 28 1.72 10.74 -0.99
CA ARG A 28 2.46 9.48 -1.07
C ARG A 28 3.53 9.35 -0.01
N PHE A 29 4.25 10.42 0.27
CA PHE A 29 5.25 10.43 1.34
C PHE A 29 4.62 10.11 2.69
N PHE A 30 3.54 10.80 3.06
CA PHE A 30 2.84 10.54 4.32
C PHE A 30 2.20 9.16 4.37
N ALA A 31 1.61 8.70 3.25
CA ALA A 31 1.03 7.36 3.15
C ALA A 31 2.10 6.26 3.31
N ALA A 32 3.28 6.43 2.71
CA ALA A 32 4.39 5.48 2.85
C ALA A 32 4.91 5.43 4.28
N PHE A 33 4.99 6.57 4.95
CA PHE A 33 5.39 6.66 6.36
C PHE A 33 4.39 5.94 7.27
N GLY A 34 3.09 6.17 7.06
CA GLY A 34 2.02 5.48 7.78
C GLY A 34 2.02 3.97 7.51
N ALA A 35 2.20 3.56 6.26
CA ALA A 35 2.26 2.15 5.89
C ALA A 35 3.45 1.42 6.56
N GLY A 36 4.63 2.05 6.61
CA GLY A 36 5.79 1.49 7.32
C GLY A 36 5.52 1.29 8.81
N GLY A 37 4.88 2.27 9.46
CA GLY A 37 4.47 2.16 10.86
C GLY A 37 3.47 1.03 11.09
N VAL A 38 2.47 0.89 10.22
CA VAL A 38 1.48 -0.19 10.30
C VAL A 38 2.13 -1.56 10.15
N ILE A 39 3.05 -1.73 9.21
CA ILE A 39 3.75 -3.01 9.01
C ILE A 39 4.52 -3.41 10.27
N TYR A 40 5.24 -2.46 10.87
CA TYR A 40 6.00 -2.71 12.09
C TYR A 40 5.08 -3.04 13.28
N LEU A 41 4.04 -2.25 13.49
CA LEU A 41 3.07 -2.45 14.56
C LEU A 41 2.30 -3.75 14.40
N THR A 42 1.93 -4.12 13.19
CA THR A 42 1.25 -5.39 12.89
C THR A 42 2.12 -6.56 13.32
N SER A 43 3.40 -6.56 12.96
CA SER A 43 4.33 -7.62 13.38
C SER A 43 4.46 -7.72 14.90
N LEU A 44 4.54 -6.59 15.58
CA LEU A 44 4.66 -6.55 17.04
C LEU A 44 3.40 -7.05 17.73
N ILE A 45 2.23 -6.61 17.28
CA ILE A 45 0.92 -6.99 17.85
C ILE A 45 0.69 -8.48 17.68
N PHE A 46 0.88 -9.03 16.48
CA PHE A 46 0.63 -10.45 16.22
C PHE A 46 1.65 -11.37 16.90
N ASN A 47 2.90 -10.93 17.05
CA ASN A 47 3.86 -11.64 17.87
C ASN A 47 3.43 -11.68 19.36
N ASN A 48 2.89 -10.60 19.90
CA ASN A 48 2.36 -10.56 21.27
C ASN A 48 1.07 -11.40 21.42
N LEU A 49 0.32 -11.62 20.35
CA LEU A 49 -0.85 -12.51 20.33
C LEU A 49 -0.47 -14.00 20.19
N GLY A 50 0.82 -14.32 20.09
CA GLY A 50 1.34 -15.68 20.06
C GLY A 50 1.60 -16.25 18.67
N LEU A 51 1.46 -15.45 17.60
CA LEU A 51 1.86 -15.87 16.26
C LEU A 51 3.38 -15.92 16.16
N THR A 52 3.90 -16.97 15.52
CA THR A 52 5.33 -17.09 15.31
C THR A 52 5.84 -16.11 14.23
N ALA A 53 7.13 -15.79 14.27
CA ALA A 53 7.74 -14.97 13.23
C ALA A 53 7.57 -15.58 11.83
N THR A 54 7.52 -16.91 11.74
CA THR A 54 7.25 -17.63 10.49
C THR A 54 5.84 -17.37 9.98
N ASP A 55 4.82 -17.43 10.86
CA ASP A 55 3.42 -17.15 10.48
C ASP A 55 3.25 -15.72 9.98
N ILE A 56 3.88 -14.78 10.68
CA ILE A 56 3.86 -13.36 10.29
C ILE A 56 4.54 -13.17 8.93
N GLY A 57 5.70 -13.79 8.73
CA GLY A 57 6.42 -13.76 7.45
C GLY A 57 5.64 -14.37 6.30
N LEU A 58 4.96 -15.50 6.53
CA LEU A 58 4.07 -16.12 5.54
C LEU A 58 2.92 -15.18 5.15
N GLY A 59 2.28 -14.52 6.11
CA GLY A 59 1.24 -13.54 5.83
C GLY A 59 1.71 -12.42 4.91
N PHE A 60 2.87 -11.83 5.17
CA PHE A 60 3.45 -10.80 4.30
C PHE A 60 3.83 -11.33 2.91
N THR A 61 4.36 -12.55 2.84
CA THR A 61 4.72 -13.18 1.56
C THR A 61 3.48 -13.39 0.69
N ILE A 62 2.42 -13.96 1.25
CA ILE A 62 1.15 -14.19 0.55
C ILE A 62 0.53 -12.85 0.14
N SER A 63 0.55 -11.85 1.02
CA SER A 63 0.11 -10.48 0.72
C SER A 63 0.84 -9.89 -0.49
N ALA A 64 2.16 -10.05 -0.57
CA ALA A 64 2.97 -9.56 -1.67
C ALA A 64 2.64 -10.27 -3.01
N ILE A 65 2.46 -11.59 -2.97
CA ILE A 65 2.08 -12.39 -4.15
C ILE A 65 0.71 -11.94 -4.67
N ILE A 66 -0.30 -11.89 -3.79
CA ILE A 66 -1.65 -11.48 -4.15
C ILE A 66 -1.67 -10.04 -4.64
N GLY A 67 -0.92 -9.14 -3.98
CA GLY A 67 -0.78 -7.76 -4.41
C GLY A 67 -0.17 -7.62 -5.81
N THR A 68 0.80 -8.44 -6.15
CA THR A 68 1.40 -8.45 -7.49
C THR A 68 0.41 -8.95 -8.53
N LEU A 69 -0.29 -10.06 -8.25
CA LEU A 69 -1.30 -10.60 -9.16
C LEU A 69 -2.44 -9.62 -9.39
N THR A 70 -3.01 -9.06 -8.33
CA THR A 70 -4.12 -8.07 -8.44
C THR A 70 -3.68 -6.82 -9.19
N ARG A 71 -2.42 -6.39 -9.07
CA ARG A 71 -1.86 -5.27 -9.83
C ARG A 71 -1.86 -5.57 -11.32
N LEU A 72 -1.44 -6.76 -11.74
CA LEU A 72 -1.43 -7.17 -13.14
C LEU A 72 -2.85 -7.23 -13.71
N PHE A 73 -3.78 -7.86 -12.98
CA PHE A 73 -5.19 -7.94 -13.42
C PHE A 73 -5.85 -6.57 -13.51
N THR A 74 -5.66 -5.73 -12.51
CA THR A 74 -6.23 -4.38 -12.48
C THR A 74 -5.64 -3.50 -13.57
N GLY A 75 -4.32 -3.58 -13.82
CA GLY A 75 -3.67 -2.86 -14.91
C GLY A 75 -4.24 -3.25 -16.27
N ASN A 76 -4.43 -4.56 -16.53
CA ASN A 76 -5.03 -5.05 -17.75
C ASN A 76 -6.51 -4.62 -17.90
N TYR A 77 -7.28 -4.65 -16.79
CA TYR A 77 -8.65 -4.16 -16.79
C TYR A 77 -8.74 -2.67 -17.12
N LEU A 78 -7.91 -1.85 -16.50
CA LEU A 78 -7.87 -0.41 -16.73
C LEU A 78 -7.46 -0.06 -18.16
N ASN A 79 -6.50 -0.79 -18.71
CA ASN A 79 -6.05 -0.62 -20.09
C ASN A 79 -7.17 -0.92 -21.11
N LYS A 80 -8.06 -1.86 -20.79
CA LYS A 80 -9.18 -2.24 -21.66
C LYS A 80 -10.43 -1.38 -21.47
N SER A 81 -10.77 -1.03 -20.23
CA SER A 81 -12.05 -0.40 -19.91
C SER A 81 -11.96 1.11 -19.70
N GLY A 82 -10.80 1.64 -19.31
CA GLY A 82 -10.60 3.03 -18.93
C GLY A 82 -11.40 3.50 -17.71
N LYS A 83 -12.18 2.59 -17.07
CA LYS A 83 -13.07 2.94 -15.96
C LYS A 83 -12.35 2.79 -14.62
N ILE A 84 -12.02 3.91 -14.00
CA ILE A 84 -11.27 3.98 -12.73
C ILE A 84 -12.16 3.73 -11.51
N GLN A 85 -13.46 4.00 -11.60
CA GLN A 85 -14.38 3.93 -10.45
C GLN A 85 -14.48 2.53 -9.84
N PHE A 86 -14.60 1.50 -10.66
CA PHE A 86 -14.75 0.12 -10.18
C PHE A 86 -13.54 -0.35 -9.35
N PRO A 87 -12.28 -0.22 -9.81
CA PRO A 87 -11.12 -0.56 -8.99
C PRO A 87 -11.01 0.23 -7.69
N ILE A 88 -11.38 1.52 -7.68
CA ILE A 88 -11.36 2.33 -6.45
C ILE A 88 -12.33 1.76 -5.41
N ILE A 89 -13.58 1.50 -5.81
CA ILE A 89 -14.59 0.94 -4.90
C ILE A 89 -14.15 -0.44 -4.41
N THR A 90 -13.67 -1.30 -5.30
CA THR A 90 -13.21 -2.64 -4.95
C THR A 90 -12.04 -2.61 -3.96
N SER A 91 -11.04 -1.75 -4.19
CA SER A 91 -9.90 -1.62 -3.26
C SER A 91 -10.33 -1.10 -1.88
N SER A 92 -11.31 -0.20 -1.83
CA SER A 92 -11.84 0.33 -0.58
C SER A 92 -12.60 -0.74 0.22
N ILE A 93 -13.45 -1.52 -0.44
CA ILE A 93 -14.18 -2.64 0.19
C ILE A 93 -13.19 -3.70 0.71
N LEU A 94 -12.20 -4.07 -0.10
CA LEU A 94 -11.16 -5.02 0.32
C LEU A 94 -10.35 -4.50 1.51
N SER A 95 -10.05 -3.20 1.57
CA SER A 95 -9.34 -2.59 2.71
C SER A 95 -10.16 -2.66 4.00
N ILE A 96 -11.46 -2.39 3.92
CA ILE A 96 -12.36 -2.51 5.08
C ILE A 96 -12.43 -3.95 5.55
N ALA A 97 -12.65 -4.90 4.63
CA ALA A 97 -12.71 -6.32 4.95
C ALA A 97 -11.38 -6.82 5.55
N ALA A 98 -10.25 -6.40 5.01
CA ALA A 98 -8.92 -6.70 5.53
C ALA A 98 -8.75 -6.21 6.97
N SER A 99 -9.13 -4.97 7.24
CA SER A 99 -9.05 -4.37 8.57
C SER A 99 -9.90 -5.14 9.59
N LEU A 100 -11.12 -5.51 9.21
CA LEU A 100 -12.00 -6.31 10.07
C LEU A 100 -11.39 -7.70 10.35
N CYS A 101 -10.90 -8.39 9.31
CA CYS A 101 -10.24 -9.68 9.49
C CYS A 101 -9.05 -9.58 10.44
N LEU A 102 -8.21 -8.54 10.31
CA LEU A 102 -7.03 -8.37 11.16
C LEU A 102 -7.40 -8.01 12.61
N ILE A 103 -8.44 -7.20 12.84
CA ILE A 103 -8.92 -6.86 14.19
C ILE A 103 -9.41 -8.09 14.95
N PHE A 104 -10.13 -8.97 14.25
CA PHE A 104 -10.66 -10.20 14.85
C PHE A 104 -9.69 -11.39 14.80
N SER A 105 -8.55 -11.22 14.15
CA SER A 105 -7.57 -12.29 13.99
C SER A 105 -6.89 -12.62 15.33
N ARG A 106 -7.09 -13.87 15.75
CA ARG A 106 -6.40 -14.48 16.91
C ARG A 106 -5.64 -15.74 16.54
N ASP A 107 -5.77 -16.18 15.31
CA ASP A 107 -5.13 -17.38 14.77
C ASP A 107 -4.41 -17.07 13.45
N THR A 108 -3.46 -17.92 13.10
CA THR A 108 -2.65 -17.81 11.89
C THR A 108 -3.51 -17.80 10.63
N PHE A 109 -4.60 -18.57 10.58
CA PHE A 109 -5.45 -18.68 9.41
C PHE A 109 -6.15 -17.35 9.07
N LEU A 110 -6.82 -16.76 10.06
CA LEU A 110 -7.52 -15.48 9.87
C LEU A 110 -6.55 -14.33 9.62
N TYR A 111 -5.36 -14.39 10.22
CA TYR A 111 -4.28 -13.44 9.94
C TYR A 111 -3.83 -13.51 8.46
N ILE A 112 -3.61 -14.70 7.92
CA ILE A 112 -3.21 -14.88 6.51
C ILE A 112 -4.31 -14.36 5.57
N ILE A 113 -5.58 -14.63 5.86
CA ILE A 113 -6.71 -14.09 5.08
C ILE A 113 -6.69 -12.56 5.11
N GLY A 114 -6.56 -11.96 6.28
CA GLY A 114 -6.49 -10.51 6.44
C GLY A 114 -5.34 -9.90 5.64
N GLN A 115 -4.14 -10.47 5.73
CA GLN A 115 -2.98 -10.04 4.96
C GLN A 115 -3.16 -10.22 3.46
N SER A 116 -3.83 -11.28 3.03
CA SER A 116 -4.17 -11.51 1.63
C SER A 116 -5.05 -10.40 1.06
N LEU A 117 -6.06 -9.98 1.83
CA LEU A 117 -6.95 -8.88 1.47
C LEU A 117 -6.22 -7.53 1.45
N VAL A 118 -5.29 -7.29 2.39
CA VAL A 118 -4.41 -6.11 2.37
C VAL A 118 -3.60 -6.06 1.08
N GLY A 119 -2.96 -7.18 0.72
CA GLY A 119 -2.20 -7.29 -0.52
C GLY A 119 -3.04 -7.02 -1.76
N GLY A 120 -4.23 -7.61 -1.82
CA GLY A 120 -5.19 -7.39 -2.91
C GLY A 120 -5.60 -5.92 -3.05
N ALA A 121 -5.99 -5.29 -1.96
CA ALA A 121 -6.36 -3.87 -1.94
C ALA A 121 -5.21 -2.96 -2.37
N ALA A 122 -4.01 -3.21 -1.83
CA ALA A 122 -2.81 -2.44 -2.17
C ALA A 122 -2.41 -2.61 -3.65
N GLY A 123 -2.53 -3.83 -4.18
CA GLY A 123 -2.25 -4.12 -5.59
C GLY A 123 -3.17 -3.36 -6.54
N ILE A 124 -4.48 -3.33 -6.26
CA ILE A 124 -5.46 -2.57 -7.02
C ILE A 124 -5.15 -1.08 -6.93
N TYR A 125 -4.94 -0.55 -5.72
CA TYR A 125 -4.68 0.87 -5.50
C TYR A 125 -3.40 1.34 -6.21
N LEU A 126 -2.34 0.54 -6.17
CA LEU A 126 -1.08 0.88 -6.84
C LEU A 126 -1.20 0.88 -8.37
N SER A 127 -2.07 0.05 -8.94
CA SER A 127 -2.33 0.08 -10.38
C SER A 127 -2.99 1.38 -10.85
N LEU A 128 -3.80 2.01 -10.00
CA LEU A 128 -4.47 3.27 -10.30
C LEU A 128 -3.52 4.47 -10.42
N ILE A 129 -2.31 4.36 -9.90
CA ILE A 129 -1.37 5.48 -9.83
C ILE A 129 -0.41 5.49 -11.01
N HIS A 130 -0.33 4.37 -11.72
CA HIS A 130 0.53 4.24 -12.91
C HIS A 130 -0.18 4.60 -14.23
N ILE A 131 -1.39 5.16 -14.16
CA ILE A 131 -2.12 5.72 -15.30
C ILE A 131 -1.92 7.22 -15.32
#